data_06e949b9e7424d948a44e918865bd14c
#
_entry.id   06e949b9e7424d948a44e918865bd14c
#
_cell.length_a   1.000
_cell.length_b   1.000
_cell.length_c   1.000
_cell.angle_alpha   90.00
_cell.angle_beta   90.00
_cell.angle_gamma   90.00
#
_symmetry.space_group_name_H-M   'P 1'
#
loop_
_entity.id
_entity.type
_entity.pdbx_description
1 polymer ?
#
loop_
_entity_poly.entity_id
_entity_poly.type
_entity_poly.pdbx_seq_one_letter_code
_entity_poly.pdbx_strand_id
1 'polypeptide(L)'
;QYGIFIPTLAAAGMHVGVYNIPVMVNNVKVVYTNTVPIDAYRGAGRPEASYVIERLVDQAARDMSMGQIEIRKLNYVQPSDIGNTADPVIPFDSCDFDKTTNMTLLNSSFEDFEKRKKNSLEKNKLRGIGVSYYVERTQGEGSEDSRIIVSSDGKVNVYTGTMATGQGHETAWTQIVVEKLGVNPEDVSIHFGDSEDLPSGGGTGGSKSLYFAAGAINDASDDVLKKGIEIAAAELEASIEDIEYSTESGPLFQVQGTNRNIDLFSVAKIAENQSNTQMLDGASSYEHKDPTYPNGCHICEVEVDKHTGDIEIVDYYATDDFGKIINPLLVAGQVHGGIVQGLGQAMCEHAIYEEETGQLLNGSYMDYQMPRADDFPHFNIDFNEEAECTTNLLGAKGCGEAGTVASTTAYVNAIINALSDFDTKKLNMPITAQKVWEIINNA
;
A
#
# COMPACT_ATOMS: atom_id res chain seq x y z
N GLN A 1 -15.67 5.37 -18.38
CA GLN A 1 -15.44 3.92 -18.55
C GLN A 1 -13.93 3.59 -18.61
N TYR A 2 -13.11 4.33 -17.89
CA TYR A 2 -11.65 4.13 -17.90
C TYR A 2 -11.24 2.96 -17.02
N GLY A 3 -12.02 2.64 -16.00
CA GLY A 3 -11.69 1.68 -14.98
C GLY A 3 -11.58 0.25 -15.45
N ILE A 4 -12.30 -0.15 -16.49
CA ILE A 4 -12.31 -1.53 -17.01
C ILE A 4 -10.91 -2.01 -17.47
N PHE A 5 -10.04 -1.11 -17.93
CA PHE A 5 -8.69 -1.46 -18.35
C PHE A 5 -7.74 -1.68 -17.19
N ILE A 6 -7.98 -1.02 -16.05
CA ILE A 6 -7.08 -1.07 -14.90
C ILE A 6 -7.00 -2.49 -14.33
N PRO A 7 -8.08 -3.17 -13.90
CA PRO A 7 -7.98 -4.51 -13.36
C PRO A 7 -7.44 -5.53 -14.37
N THR A 8 -7.69 -5.34 -15.66
CA THR A 8 -7.20 -6.29 -16.69
C THR A 8 -5.73 -6.10 -17.03
N LEU A 9 -5.29 -4.87 -17.28
CA LEU A 9 -3.90 -4.58 -17.67
C LEU A 9 -2.94 -4.67 -16.49
N ALA A 10 -3.32 -4.16 -15.32
CA ALA A 10 -2.49 -4.21 -14.13
C ALA A 10 -2.32 -5.65 -13.63
N ALA A 11 -3.36 -6.50 -13.74
CA ALA A 11 -3.24 -7.93 -13.47
C ALA A 11 -2.22 -8.62 -14.38
N ALA A 12 -2.27 -8.33 -15.69
CA ALA A 12 -1.48 -9.05 -16.69
C ALA A 12 0.04 -9.01 -16.43
N GLY A 13 0.55 -7.92 -15.85
CA GLY A 13 1.97 -7.79 -15.49
C GLY A 13 2.36 -8.42 -14.16
N MET A 14 1.41 -8.93 -13.36
CA MET A 14 1.66 -9.37 -11.99
C MET A 14 1.32 -10.84 -11.73
N HIS A 15 0.95 -11.61 -12.75
CA HIS A 15 0.52 -13.01 -12.59
C HIS A 15 1.61 -13.98 -12.14
N VAL A 16 2.89 -13.63 -12.29
CA VAL A 16 3.99 -14.44 -11.74
C VAL A 16 4.12 -14.30 -10.22
N GLY A 17 3.53 -13.23 -9.64
CA GLY A 17 3.62 -12.94 -8.21
C GLY A 17 5.08 -12.77 -7.78
N VAL A 18 5.42 -13.37 -6.64
CA VAL A 18 6.76 -13.33 -6.04
C VAL A 18 7.70 -14.41 -6.61
N TYR A 19 7.26 -15.20 -7.61
CA TYR A 19 7.94 -16.41 -8.03
C TYR A 19 8.80 -16.19 -9.27
N ASN A 20 9.94 -16.87 -9.31
CA ASN A 20 10.83 -16.93 -10.46
C ASN A 20 10.26 -17.92 -11.51
N ILE A 21 9.25 -17.47 -12.24
CA ILE A 21 8.62 -18.22 -13.34
C ILE A 21 9.18 -17.70 -14.66
N PRO A 22 9.99 -18.49 -15.38
CA PRO A 22 10.74 -18.00 -16.54
C PRO A 22 9.87 -17.68 -17.76
N VAL A 23 8.69 -18.28 -17.87
CA VAL A 23 7.76 -18.05 -18.98
C VAL A 23 6.33 -18.13 -18.50
N MET A 24 5.55 -17.08 -18.78
CA MET A 24 4.12 -17.06 -18.56
C MET A 24 3.38 -16.53 -19.80
N VAL A 25 2.28 -17.18 -20.16
CA VAL A 25 1.40 -16.72 -21.24
C VAL A 25 0.03 -16.40 -20.67
N ASN A 26 -0.37 -15.14 -20.77
CA ASN A 26 -1.70 -14.66 -20.37
C ASN A 26 -2.55 -14.40 -21.61
N ASN A 27 -3.77 -14.91 -21.62
CA ASN A 27 -4.76 -14.60 -22.63
C ASN A 27 -6.02 -14.02 -21.96
N VAL A 28 -6.10 -12.70 -21.90
CA VAL A 28 -7.18 -11.97 -21.26
C VAL A 28 -8.26 -11.63 -22.28
N LYS A 29 -9.50 -12.10 -22.04
CA LYS A 29 -10.67 -11.73 -22.84
C LYS A 29 -11.57 -10.83 -22.01
N VAL A 30 -11.77 -9.61 -22.48
CA VAL A 30 -12.71 -8.66 -21.88
C VAL A 30 -14.03 -8.75 -22.64
N VAL A 31 -15.10 -9.01 -21.92
CA VAL A 31 -16.45 -9.15 -22.49
C VAL A 31 -17.42 -8.18 -21.84
N TYR A 32 -18.35 -7.67 -22.64
CA TYR A 32 -19.47 -6.90 -22.11
C TYR A 32 -20.54 -7.84 -21.59
N THR A 33 -21.12 -7.50 -20.45
CA THR A 33 -22.24 -8.22 -19.83
C THR A 33 -23.40 -7.27 -19.54
N ASN A 34 -24.54 -7.80 -19.14
CA ASN A 34 -25.70 -7.00 -18.73
C ASN A 34 -25.65 -6.55 -17.26
N THR A 35 -24.60 -6.95 -16.52
CA THR A 35 -24.35 -6.52 -15.15
C THR A 35 -23.58 -5.20 -15.13
N VAL A 36 -23.39 -4.62 -13.95
CA VAL A 36 -22.49 -3.45 -13.80
C VAL A 36 -21.12 -3.78 -14.36
N PRO A 37 -20.49 -2.85 -15.10
CA PRO A 37 -19.13 -3.06 -15.58
C PRO A 37 -18.16 -3.15 -14.40
N ILE A 38 -17.12 -3.97 -14.56
CA ILE A 38 -15.99 -3.97 -13.62
C ILE A 38 -15.25 -2.64 -13.71
N ASP A 39 -14.70 -2.20 -12.58
CA ASP A 39 -13.89 -1.00 -12.49
C ASP A 39 -12.74 -1.21 -11.49
N ALA A 40 -11.88 -0.20 -11.34
CA ALA A 40 -10.81 -0.24 -10.38
C ALA A 40 -11.38 -0.32 -8.95
N TYR A 41 -11.06 -1.40 -8.26
CA TYR A 41 -11.22 -1.55 -6.82
C TYR A 41 -9.83 -1.50 -6.17
N ARG A 42 -9.72 -1.24 -4.90
CA ARG A 42 -8.42 -1.17 -4.20
C ARG A 42 -7.54 -2.39 -4.51
N GLY A 43 -6.36 -2.16 -5.09
CA GLY A 43 -5.49 -3.20 -5.64
C GLY A 43 -5.59 -3.37 -7.17
N ALA A 44 -6.74 -3.08 -7.77
CA ALA A 44 -6.97 -2.88 -9.22
C ALA A 44 -6.28 -3.91 -10.14
N GLY A 45 -6.63 -5.17 -10.05
CA GLY A 45 -6.10 -6.29 -10.85
C GLY A 45 -4.97 -7.07 -10.16
N ARG A 46 -4.25 -6.49 -9.21
CA ARG A 46 -3.22 -7.22 -8.46
C ARG A 46 -3.81 -8.23 -7.47
N PRO A 47 -4.95 -7.97 -6.79
CA PRO A 47 -5.64 -9.02 -6.01
C PRO A 47 -6.06 -10.22 -6.86
N GLU A 48 -6.57 -9.98 -8.06
CA GLU A 48 -6.95 -11.03 -9.00
C GLU A 48 -5.74 -11.85 -9.46
N ALA A 49 -4.63 -11.19 -9.78
CA ALA A 49 -3.38 -11.85 -10.16
C ALA A 49 -2.82 -12.69 -9.01
N SER A 50 -2.74 -12.11 -7.81
CA SER A 50 -2.32 -12.82 -6.60
C SER A 50 -3.23 -14.01 -6.28
N TYR A 51 -4.55 -13.83 -6.42
CA TYR A 51 -5.50 -14.93 -6.21
C TYR A 51 -5.21 -16.11 -7.14
N VAL A 52 -5.00 -15.86 -8.41
CA VAL A 52 -4.74 -16.94 -9.39
C VAL A 52 -3.46 -17.69 -9.05
N ILE A 53 -2.33 -16.98 -8.89
CA ILE A 53 -1.05 -17.64 -8.68
C ILE A 53 -0.95 -18.33 -7.33
N GLU A 54 -1.38 -17.68 -6.26
CA GLU A 54 -1.30 -18.22 -4.91
C GLU A 54 -2.25 -19.41 -4.68
N ARG A 55 -3.41 -19.41 -5.33
CA ARG A 55 -4.32 -20.58 -5.36
C ARG A 55 -3.71 -21.76 -6.11
N LEU A 56 -3.02 -21.51 -7.23
CA LEU A 56 -2.32 -22.55 -8.00
C LEU A 56 -1.14 -23.13 -7.22
N VAL A 57 -0.34 -22.28 -6.58
CA VAL A 57 0.81 -22.72 -5.76
C VAL A 57 0.34 -23.53 -4.56
N ASP A 58 -0.73 -23.11 -3.90
CA ASP A 58 -1.32 -23.82 -2.78
C ASP A 58 -1.91 -25.19 -3.22
N GLN A 59 -2.55 -25.24 -4.38
CA GLN A 59 -3.01 -26.52 -4.95
C GLN A 59 -1.85 -27.42 -5.32
N ALA A 60 -0.77 -26.89 -5.92
CA ALA A 60 0.42 -27.65 -6.25
C ALA A 60 1.10 -28.25 -4.99
N ALA A 61 1.14 -27.48 -3.89
CA ALA A 61 1.65 -27.97 -2.61
C ALA A 61 0.88 -29.23 -2.15
N ARG A 62 -0.44 -29.19 -2.21
CA ARG A 62 -1.29 -30.35 -1.87
C ARG A 62 -1.07 -31.54 -2.79
N ASP A 63 -1.08 -31.31 -4.11
CA ASP A 63 -0.94 -32.37 -5.11
C ASP A 63 0.44 -33.07 -5.03
N MET A 64 1.47 -32.31 -4.65
CA MET A 64 2.83 -32.80 -4.46
C MET A 64 3.10 -33.31 -3.04
N SER A 65 2.14 -33.22 -2.12
CA SER A 65 2.33 -33.51 -0.69
C SER A 65 3.51 -32.75 -0.07
N MET A 66 3.67 -31.49 -0.47
CA MET A 66 4.71 -30.58 -0.02
C MET A 66 4.12 -29.52 0.94
N GLY A 67 4.93 -29.01 1.85
CA GLY A 67 4.52 -27.90 2.73
C GLY A 67 4.21 -26.63 1.95
N GLN A 68 3.12 -25.92 2.32
CA GLN A 68 2.72 -24.68 1.62
C GLN A 68 3.79 -23.58 1.70
N ILE A 69 4.60 -23.54 2.75
CA ILE A 69 5.76 -22.62 2.85
C ILE A 69 6.93 -23.14 2.05
N GLU A 70 7.19 -24.45 2.08
CA GLU A 70 8.30 -25.09 1.40
C GLU A 70 8.27 -24.85 -0.11
N ILE A 71 7.13 -25.10 -0.77
CA ILE A 71 6.99 -24.88 -2.21
C ILE A 71 7.22 -23.42 -2.60
N ARG A 72 6.78 -22.47 -1.76
CA ARG A 72 6.98 -21.05 -1.98
C ARG A 72 8.45 -20.66 -1.87
N LYS A 73 9.13 -21.09 -0.79
CA LYS A 73 10.56 -20.82 -0.58
C LYS A 73 11.46 -21.35 -1.67
N LEU A 74 11.11 -22.49 -2.28
CA LEU A 74 11.86 -23.06 -3.41
C LEU A 74 11.75 -22.23 -4.70
N ASN A 75 10.74 -21.38 -4.81
CA ASN A 75 10.41 -20.68 -6.04
C ASN A 75 10.49 -19.15 -5.96
N TYR A 76 10.89 -18.58 -4.83
CA TYR A 76 11.02 -17.12 -4.70
C TYR A 76 12.03 -16.52 -5.67
N VAL A 77 11.73 -15.34 -6.15
CA VAL A 77 12.74 -14.41 -6.65
C VAL A 77 13.69 -14.07 -5.50
N GLN A 78 14.98 -14.22 -5.74
CA GLN A 78 16.00 -13.88 -4.76
C GLN A 78 16.44 -12.41 -4.91
N PRO A 79 16.91 -11.75 -3.84
CA PRO A 79 17.47 -10.40 -3.96
C PRO A 79 18.57 -10.27 -5.01
N SER A 80 19.33 -11.35 -5.24
CA SER A 80 20.37 -11.44 -6.28
C SER A 80 19.83 -11.46 -7.71
N ASP A 81 18.56 -11.76 -7.91
CA ASP A 81 17.92 -11.83 -9.23
C ASP A 81 17.43 -10.44 -9.69
N ILE A 82 17.33 -9.48 -8.75
CA ILE A 82 16.89 -8.12 -9.02
C ILE A 82 17.95 -7.39 -9.84
N GLY A 83 17.48 -6.65 -10.85
CA GLY A 83 18.37 -5.88 -11.73
C GLY A 83 19.13 -6.74 -12.75
N ASN A 84 18.89 -8.05 -12.79
CA ASN A 84 19.36 -8.90 -13.87
C ASN A 84 18.53 -8.62 -15.11
N THR A 85 18.97 -7.67 -15.93
CA THR A 85 18.28 -7.15 -17.11
C THR A 85 18.05 -8.19 -18.22
N ALA A 86 18.53 -9.40 -18.05
CA ALA A 86 18.28 -10.51 -18.98
C ALA A 86 16.85 -11.08 -18.85
N ASP A 87 16.13 -10.77 -17.76
CA ASP A 87 14.77 -11.24 -17.55
C ASP A 87 13.81 -10.07 -17.27
N PRO A 88 13.07 -9.58 -18.29
CA PRO A 88 12.10 -8.49 -18.12
C PRO A 88 10.86 -8.88 -17.30
N VAL A 89 10.76 -10.13 -16.82
CA VAL A 89 9.62 -10.65 -16.07
C VAL A 89 9.67 -10.24 -14.59
N ILE A 90 10.85 -9.86 -14.06
CA ILE A 90 11.06 -9.46 -12.66
C ILE A 90 11.51 -8.00 -12.59
N PRO A 91 10.56 -7.06 -12.59
CA PRO A 91 10.89 -5.64 -12.60
C PRO A 91 11.04 -5.04 -11.19
N PHE A 92 11.21 -5.86 -10.13
CA PHE A 92 11.20 -5.37 -8.75
C PHE A 92 12.36 -4.40 -8.48
N ASP A 93 12.07 -3.37 -7.70
CA ASP A 93 13.06 -2.42 -7.21
C ASP A 93 13.90 -2.99 -6.07
N SER A 94 13.26 -3.72 -5.16
CA SER A 94 13.89 -4.44 -4.05
C SER A 94 12.95 -5.50 -3.47
N CYS A 95 13.48 -6.53 -2.82
CA CYS A 95 12.69 -7.52 -2.06
C CYS A 95 13.59 -8.33 -1.12
N ASP A 96 13.01 -8.87 -0.05
CA ASP A 96 13.56 -9.97 0.74
C ASP A 96 12.40 -10.87 1.22
N PHE A 97 11.93 -11.73 0.32
CA PHE A 97 10.78 -12.59 0.61
C PHE A 97 11.09 -13.63 1.70
N ASP A 98 12.35 -14.07 1.84
CA ASP A 98 12.71 -15.07 2.84
C ASP A 98 12.63 -14.47 4.25
N LYS A 99 13.14 -13.24 4.44
CA LYS A 99 13.04 -12.54 5.70
C LYS A 99 11.59 -12.22 6.07
N THR A 100 10.84 -11.64 5.14
CA THR A 100 9.40 -11.34 5.31
C THR A 100 8.64 -12.60 5.73
N THR A 101 8.91 -13.74 5.07
CA THR A 101 8.33 -15.04 5.43
C THR A 101 8.68 -15.44 6.85
N ASN A 102 9.96 -15.42 7.21
CA ASN A 102 10.41 -15.89 8.51
C ASN A 102 9.83 -15.04 9.65
N MET A 103 9.70 -13.72 9.47
CA MET A 103 9.01 -12.84 10.41
C MET A 103 7.53 -13.23 10.58
N THR A 104 6.81 -13.45 9.48
CA THR A 104 5.38 -13.82 9.54
C THR A 104 5.18 -15.19 10.22
N LEU A 105 6.04 -16.17 9.91
CA LEU A 105 5.99 -17.50 10.53
C LEU A 105 6.22 -17.44 12.03
N LEU A 106 7.18 -16.64 12.47
CA LEU A 106 7.48 -16.44 13.88
C LEU A 106 6.29 -15.78 14.61
N ASN A 107 5.77 -14.69 14.08
CA ASN A 107 4.67 -13.93 14.67
C ASN A 107 3.38 -14.75 14.75
N SER A 108 3.10 -15.58 13.76
CA SER A 108 1.92 -16.46 13.72
C SER A 108 2.07 -17.76 14.52
N SER A 109 3.25 -18.04 15.10
CA SER A 109 3.55 -19.35 15.70
C SER A 109 3.12 -20.50 14.78
N PHE A 110 3.51 -20.39 13.51
CA PHE A 110 3.06 -21.29 12.43
C PHE A 110 3.31 -22.77 12.76
N GLU A 111 4.45 -23.07 13.39
CA GLU A 111 4.83 -24.44 13.77
C GLU A 111 3.86 -25.10 14.76
N ASP A 112 3.15 -24.32 15.59
CA ASP A 112 2.16 -24.82 16.55
C ASP A 112 0.77 -25.05 15.95
N PHE A 113 0.59 -24.84 14.63
CA PHE A 113 -0.72 -24.91 13.98
C PHE A 113 -1.41 -26.29 14.17
N GLU A 114 -0.68 -27.39 14.00
CA GLU A 114 -1.28 -28.74 14.14
C GLU A 114 -1.83 -28.98 15.54
N LYS A 115 -1.22 -28.41 16.57
CA LYS A 115 -1.75 -28.49 17.95
C LYS A 115 -3.04 -27.67 18.07
N ARG A 116 -3.09 -26.48 17.49
CA ARG A 116 -4.30 -25.64 17.48
C ARG A 116 -5.43 -26.32 16.71
N LYS A 117 -5.14 -26.92 15.55
CA LYS A 117 -6.08 -27.69 14.72
C LYS A 117 -6.70 -28.84 15.48
N LYS A 118 -5.89 -29.61 16.23
CA LYS A 118 -6.39 -30.70 17.06
C LYS A 118 -7.31 -30.20 18.16
N ASN A 119 -6.97 -29.13 18.84
CA ASN A 119 -7.81 -28.55 19.89
C ASN A 119 -9.18 -28.05 19.36
N SER A 120 -9.20 -27.51 18.13
CA SER A 120 -10.45 -27.10 17.48
C SER A 120 -11.32 -28.29 17.10
N LEU A 121 -10.72 -29.40 16.65
CA LEU A 121 -11.42 -30.62 16.32
C LEU A 121 -12.10 -31.22 17.55
N GLU A 122 -11.49 -31.15 18.73
CA GLU A 122 -12.09 -31.58 20.00
C GLU A 122 -13.34 -30.76 20.35
N LYS A 123 -13.47 -29.56 19.82
CA LYS A 123 -14.64 -28.66 19.94
C LYS A 123 -15.62 -28.79 18.76
N ASN A 124 -15.44 -29.79 17.91
CA ASN A 124 -16.24 -30.04 16.72
C ASN A 124 -16.12 -28.90 15.65
N LYS A 125 -14.99 -28.19 15.64
CA LYS A 125 -14.64 -27.16 14.63
C LYS A 125 -13.52 -27.66 13.73
N LEU A 126 -13.53 -27.26 12.47
CA LEU A 126 -12.44 -27.48 11.53
C LEU A 126 -11.56 -26.23 11.48
N ARG A 127 -10.29 -26.37 11.85
CA ARG A 127 -9.33 -25.25 11.79
C ARG A 127 -8.48 -25.34 10.54
N GLY A 128 -8.29 -24.22 9.87
CA GLY A 128 -7.44 -24.11 8.70
C GLY A 128 -6.52 -22.90 8.76
N ILE A 129 -5.39 -23.03 8.08
CA ILE A 129 -4.40 -21.98 7.93
C ILE A 129 -4.12 -21.78 6.45
N GLY A 130 -4.15 -20.52 6.01
CA GLY A 130 -3.88 -20.13 4.62
C GLY A 130 -2.77 -19.10 4.54
N VAL A 131 -1.90 -19.29 3.58
CA VAL A 131 -0.79 -18.38 3.30
C VAL A 131 -1.02 -17.75 1.94
N SER A 132 -0.71 -16.46 1.83
CA SER A 132 -0.69 -15.74 0.58
C SER A 132 0.50 -14.79 0.55
N TYR A 133 1.22 -14.81 -0.56
CA TYR A 133 2.22 -13.81 -0.86
C TYR A 133 1.67 -12.84 -1.89
N TYR A 134 2.20 -11.65 -1.88
CA TYR A 134 1.88 -10.70 -2.93
C TYR A 134 3.08 -9.82 -3.28
N VAL A 135 3.02 -9.30 -4.47
CA VAL A 135 3.76 -8.14 -4.91
C VAL A 135 2.79 -7.23 -5.66
N GLU A 136 2.84 -5.96 -5.37
CA GLU A 136 2.06 -4.94 -6.06
C GLU A 136 2.97 -4.05 -6.88
N ARG A 137 2.61 -3.77 -8.14
CA ARG A 137 3.21 -2.71 -8.91
C ARG A 137 2.40 -1.44 -8.68
N THR A 138 3.00 -0.44 -8.03
CA THR A 138 2.35 0.87 -7.87
C THR A 138 2.32 1.64 -9.19
N GLN A 139 1.58 2.74 -9.27
CA GLN A 139 1.66 3.62 -10.43
C GLN A 139 3.05 4.28 -10.47
N GLY A 140 3.80 4.08 -11.57
CA GLY A 140 5.17 4.57 -11.71
C GLY A 140 5.27 5.91 -12.41
N GLU A 141 4.48 6.13 -13.45
CA GLU A 141 4.61 7.32 -14.30
C GLU A 141 3.62 8.42 -13.91
N GLY A 142 4.10 9.67 -13.91
CA GLY A 142 3.28 10.83 -13.68
C GLY A 142 4.06 12.02 -13.12
N SER A 143 3.34 13.11 -12.92
CA SER A 143 3.86 14.32 -12.29
C SER A 143 3.01 14.72 -11.10
N GLU A 144 3.62 15.47 -10.20
CA GLU A 144 2.96 16.11 -9.06
C GLU A 144 3.54 17.51 -8.90
N ASP A 145 2.65 18.49 -8.75
CA ASP A 145 3.05 19.86 -8.46
C ASP A 145 2.96 20.13 -6.97
N SER A 146 3.90 20.94 -6.46
CA SER A 146 3.85 21.48 -5.11
C SER A 146 4.29 22.92 -5.07
N ARG A 147 3.76 23.68 -4.13
CA ARG A 147 4.19 25.04 -3.79
C ARG A 147 4.29 25.17 -2.28
N ILE A 148 5.34 25.84 -1.83
CA ILE A 148 5.55 26.14 -0.40
C ILE A 148 5.68 27.65 -0.27
N ILE A 149 4.97 28.22 0.72
CA ILE A 149 5.06 29.64 1.08
C ILE A 149 5.47 29.73 2.53
N VAL A 150 6.57 30.36 2.82
CA VAL A 150 7.02 30.69 4.17
C VAL A 150 6.68 32.14 4.44
N SER A 151 5.89 32.39 5.47
CA SER A 151 5.40 33.71 5.86
C SER A 151 6.17 34.27 7.05
N SER A 152 6.27 35.61 7.13
CA SER A 152 6.96 36.30 8.21
C SER A 152 6.33 36.14 9.59
N ASP A 153 5.09 35.67 9.65
CA ASP A 153 4.36 35.38 10.90
C ASP A 153 4.67 33.99 11.49
N GLY A 154 5.63 33.27 10.88
CA GLY A 154 6.08 31.94 11.36
C GLY A 154 5.29 30.77 10.77
N LYS A 155 4.47 30.97 9.73
CA LYS A 155 3.68 29.91 9.11
C LYS A 155 4.28 29.43 7.79
N VAL A 156 4.10 28.14 7.54
CA VAL A 156 4.51 27.45 6.31
C VAL A 156 3.26 26.82 5.69
N ASN A 157 2.86 27.36 4.53
CA ASN A 157 1.74 26.83 3.76
C ASN A 157 2.26 25.97 2.61
N VAL A 158 1.81 24.73 2.55
CA VAL A 158 2.20 23.74 1.55
C VAL A 158 0.99 23.39 0.69
N TYR A 159 1.11 23.58 -0.60
CA TYR A 159 0.08 23.24 -1.58
C TYR A 159 0.52 22.02 -2.36
N THR A 160 -0.36 21.02 -2.50
CA THR A 160 -0.10 19.78 -3.25
C THR A 160 -1.33 19.36 -4.05
N GLY A 161 -1.12 18.80 -5.24
CA GLY A 161 -2.20 18.34 -6.10
C GLY A 161 -2.84 17.03 -5.67
N THR A 162 -2.14 16.24 -4.84
CA THR A 162 -2.65 14.97 -4.31
C THR A 162 -3.57 15.22 -3.12
N MET A 163 -4.86 14.93 -3.29
CA MET A 163 -5.88 15.18 -2.27
C MET A 163 -5.97 14.05 -1.24
N ALA A 164 -6.10 14.42 0.04
CA ALA A 164 -6.40 13.48 1.11
C ALA A 164 -7.90 13.10 1.13
N THR A 165 -8.18 11.83 1.45
CA THR A 165 -9.53 11.29 1.65
C THR A 165 -9.63 10.45 2.92
N GLY A 166 -8.88 10.84 3.96
CA GLY A 166 -8.84 10.17 5.27
C GLY A 166 -7.60 9.30 5.51
N GLN A 167 -6.66 9.20 4.55
CA GLN A 167 -5.46 8.37 4.68
C GLN A 167 -4.27 9.06 5.38
N GLY A 168 -4.48 10.27 5.92
CA GLY A 168 -3.49 10.95 6.79
C GLY A 168 -2.35 11.64 6.03
N HIS A 169 -2.58 12.09 4.81
CA HIS A 169 -1.56 12.78 4.00
C HIS A 169 -1.03 14.02 4.68
N GLU A 170 -1.88 14.83 5.34
CA GLU A 170 -1.48 16.04 6.04
C GLU A 170 -0.37 15.74 7.06
N THR A 171 -0.53 14.66 7.83
CA THR A 171 0.46 14.24 8.82
C THR A 171 1.78 13.84 8.16
N ALA A 172 1.71 12.97 7.14
CA ALA A 172 2.92 12.47 6.48
C ALA A 172 3.70 13.60 5.78
N TRP A 173 3.01 14.50 5.09
CA TRP A 173 3.66 15.62 4.40
C TRP A 173 4.19 16.68 5.37
N THR A 174 3.47 16.94 6.47
CA THR A 174 4.00 17.79 7.56
C THR A 174 5.32 17.24 8.09
N GLN A 175 5.44 15.90 8.31
CA GLN A 175 6.70 15.29 8.75
C GLN A 175 7.85 15.56 7.76
N ILE A 176 7.59 15.44 6.45
CA ILE A 176 8.59 15.70 5.40
C ILE A 176 9.04 17.16 5.42
N VAL A 177 8.10 18.10 5.54
CA VAL A 177 8.40 19.54 5.61
C VAL A 177 9.20 19.89 6.86
N VAL A 178 8.80 19.35 8.01
CA VAL A 178 9.49 19.54 9.31
C VAL A 178 10.92 19.02 9.24
N GLU A 179 11.13 17.83 8.71
CA GLU A 179 12.48 17.27 8.54
C GLU A 179 13.34 18.14 7.62
N LYS A 180 12.76 18.64 6.51
CA LYS A 180 13.49 19.42 5.51
C LYS A 180 13.76 20.86 5.95
N LEU A 181 12.77 21.52 6.54
CA LEU A 181 12.86 22.96 6.87
C LEU A 181 13.15 23.23 8.37
N GLY A 182 13.10 22.23 9.25
CA GLY A 182 13.37 22.40 10.69
C GLY A 182 12.35 23.26 11.43
N VAL A 183 11.14 23.40 10.89
CA VAL A 183 10.04 24.18 11.48
C VAL A 183 9.21 23.32 12.42
N ASN A 184 8.36 23.93 13.28
CA ASN A 184 7.49 23.14 14.15
C ASN A 184 6.28 22.59 13.37
N PRO A 185 5.79 21.39 13.70
CA PRO A 185 4.63 20.80 13.01
C PRO A 185 3.38 21.67 13.05
N GLU A 186 3.14 22.38 14.14
CA GLU A 186 2.00 23.28 14.32
C GLU A 186 2.04 24.56 13.47
N ASP A 187 3.18 24.83 12.87
CA ASP A 187 3.38 25.97 11.95
C ASP A 187 3.17 25.59 10.48
N VAL A 188 3.00 24.27 10.19
CA VAL A 188 2.78 23.77 8.85
C VAL A 188 1.29 23.57 8.58
N SER A 189 0.80 24.11 7.46
CA SER A 189 -0.56 23.90 6.96
C SER A 189 -0.49 23.29 5.56
N ILE A 190 -1.19 22.16 5.37
CA ILE A 190 -1.27 21.47 4.09
C ILE A 190 -2.58 21.83 3.38
N HIS A 191 -2.50 22.29 2.15
CA HIS A 191 -3.62 22.67 1.29
C HIS A 191 -3.65 21.77 0.05
N PHE A 192 -4.85 21.27 -0.32
CA PHE A 192 -5.05 20.42 -1.48
C PHE A 192 -6.47 20.57 -2.03
N GLY A 193 -6.65 20.16 -3.28
CA GLY A 193 -7.98 20.10 -3.90
C GLY A 193 -8.47 21.40 -4.52
N ASP A 194 -7.67 22.45 -4.54
CA ASP A 194 -7.97 23.70 -5.23
C ASP A 194 -7.12 23.85 -6.50
N SER A 195 -7.77 23.88 -7.65
CA SER A 195 -7.10 24.03 -8.95
C SER A 195 -6.64 25.47 -9.26
N GLU A 196 -7.00 26.45 -8.43
CA GLU A 196 -6.47 27.80 -8.54
C GLU A 196 -5.10 27.93 -7.87
N ASP A 197 -4.80 27.06 -6.89
CA ASP A 197 -3.51 27.07 -6.18
C ASP A 197 -2.37 26.42 -6.95
N LEU A 198 -2.68 25.38 -7.76
CA LEU A 198 -1.70 24.60 -8.49
C LEU A 198 -2.16 24.32 -9.94
N PRO A 199 -1.21 24.34 -10.90
CA PRO A 199 -1.54 24.11 -12.31
C PRO A 199 -1.91 22.64 -12.61
N SER A 200 -1.42 21.69 -11.83
CA SER A 200 -1.75 20.28 -12.00
C SER A 200 -1.75 19.50 -10.68
N GLY A 201 -2.38 18.33 -10.71
CA GLY A 201 -2.37 17.40 -9.59
C GLY A 201 -2.92 16.04 -10.00
N GLY A 202 -2.22 14.97 -9.61
CA GLY A 202 -2.53 13.60 -10.03
C GLY A 202 -3.63 12.93 -9.22
N GLY A 203 -4.11 13.54 -8.15
CA GLY A 203 -5.06 12.93 -7.21
C GLY A 203 -4.47 11.72 -6.47
N THR A 204 -5.32 11.03 -5.69
CA THR A 204 -4.94 9.82 -4.96
C THR A 204 -5.39 8.57 -5.70
N GLY A 205 -4.45 7.66 -5.99
CA GLY A 205 -4.71 6.36 -6.64
C GLY A 205 -3.40 5.65 -6.98
N GLY A 206 -3.45 4.31 -7.19
CA GLY A 206 -2.28 3.53 -7.59
C GLY A 206 -1.13 3.51 -6.58
N SER A 207 -1.41 3.71 -5.30
CA SER A 207 -0.46 3.65 -4.17
C SER A 207 0.74 4.60 -4.29
N LYS A 208 0.62 5.71 -5.04
CA LYS A 208 1.73 6.61 -5.38
C LYS A 208 1.85 7.88 -4.53
N SER A 209 0.78 8.27 -3.84
CA SER A 209 0.62 9.61 -3.27
C SER A 209 1.81 10.05 -2.40
N LEU A 210 2.33 9.15 -1.55
CA LEU A 210 3.41 9.51 -0.64
C LEU A 210 4.67 9.95 -1.40
N TYR A 211 5.22 9.11 -2.25
CA TYR A 211 6.52 9.38 -2.87
C TYR A 211 6.46 10.42 -4.01
N PHE A 212 5.31 10.58 -4.67
CA PHE A 212 5.11 11.66 -5.64
C PHE A 212 5.05 13.02 -4.95
N ALA A 213 4.16 13.19 -3.97
CA ALA A 213 4.04 14.44 -3.25
C ALA A 213 5.30 14.76 -2.44
N ALA A 214 5.96 13.75 -1.87
CA ALA A 214 7.23 13.95 -1.17
C ALA A 214 8.34 14.48 -2.09
N GLY A 215 8.42 13.95 -3.31
CA GLY A 215 9.36 14.48 -4.32
C GLY A 215 9.07 15.95 -4.64
N ALA A 216 7.81 16.27 -4.92
CA ALA A 216 7.38 17.63 -5.22
C ALA A 216 7.60 18.59 -4.03
N ILE A 217 7.26 18.19 -2.81
CA ILE A 217 7.48 18.97 -1.58
C ILE A 217 8.98 19.19 -1.33
N ASN A 218 9.81 18.14 -1.52
CA ASN A 218 11.26 18.27 -1.40
C ASN A 218 11.83 19.32 -2.35
N ASP A 219 11.48 19.22 -3.63
CA ASP A 219 11.99 20.13 -4.67
C ASP A 219 11.47 21.56 -4.47
N ALA A 220 10.22 21.74 -4.04
CA ALA A 220 9.67 23.04 -3.68
C ALA A 220 10.38 23.64 -2.45
N SER A 221 10.73 22.79 -1.47
CA SER A 221 11.53 23.21 -0.30
C SER A 221 12.93 23.64 -0.71
N ASP A 222 13.57 22.92 -1.63
CA ASP A 222 14.89 23.29 -2.15
C ASP A 222 14.85 24.64 -2.87
N ASP A 223 13.77 24.95 -3.61
CA ASP A 223 13.58 26.27 -4.22
C ASP A 223 13.40 27.39 -3.18
N VAL A 224 12.64 27.14 -2.09
CA VAL A 224 12.55 28.05 -0.93
C VAL A 224 13.93 28.30 -0.34
N LEU A 225 14.68 27.24 -0.05
CA LEU A 225 16.01 27.34 0.57
C LEU A 225 17.00 28.08 -0.34
N LYS A 226 16.98 27.81 -1.64
CA LYS A 226 17.83 28.49 -2.61
C LYS A 226 17.58 30.00 -2.62
N LYS A 227 16.32 30.44 -2.69
CA LYS A 227 15.94 31.83 -2.61
C LYS A 227 16.30 32.45 -1.26
N GLY A 228 16.10 31.68 -0.18
CA GLY A 228 16.46 32.05 1.19
C GLY A 228 17.96 32.30 1.34
N ILE A 229 18.83 31.48 0.74
CA ILE A 229 20.28 31.63 0.73
C ILE A 229 20.69 32.95 0.05
N GLU A 230 20.08 33.32 -1.09
CA GLU A 230 20.36 34.56 -1.79
C GLU A 230 20.04 35.80 -0.92
N ILE A 231 18.90 35.77 -0.22
CA ILE A 231 18.48 36.86 0.67
C ILE A 231 19.38 36.92 1.91
N ALA A 232 19.68 35.76 2.53
CA ALA A 232 20.54 35.66 3.70
C ALA A 232 21.97 36.12 3.39
N ALA A 233 22.51 35.78 2.23
CA ALA A 233 23.82 36.23 1.78
C ALA A 233 23.92 37.75 1.71
N ALA A 234 22.91 38.41 1.13
CA ALA A 234 22.84 39.86 1.05
C ALA A 234 22.72 40.53 2.42
N GLU A 235 21.85 40.00 3.32
CA GLU A 235 21.63 40.55 4.65
C GLU A 235 22.83 40.31 5.58
N LEU A 236 23.48 39.18 5.46
CA LEU A 236 24.67 38.84 6.24
C LEU A 236 25.98 39.36 5.63
N GLU A 237 25.94 40.11 4.51
CA GLU A 237 27.14 40.63 3.79
C GLU A 237 28.16 39.49 3.56
N ALA A 238 27.72 38.35 3.04
CA ALA A 238 28.52 37.18 2.73
C ALA A 238 28.32 36.70 1.29
N SER A 239 29.20 35.83 0.81
CA SER A 239 28.98 35.23 -0.51
C SER A 239 27.95 34.09 -0.40
N ILE A 240 27.22 33.86 -1.51
CA ILE A 240 26.17 32.82 -1.56
C ILE A 240 26.76 31.43 -1.22
N GLU A 241 27.98 31.16 -1.66
CA GLU A 241 28.68 29.90 -1.46
C GLU A 241 29.09 29.68 0.01
N ASP A 242 29.14 30.74 0.82
CA ASP A 242 29.50 30.69 2.24
C ASP A 242 28.26 30.51 3.14
N ILE A 243 27.04 30.53 2.58
CA ILE A 243 25.79 30.33 3.35
C ILE A 243 25.40 28.87 3.34
N GLU A 244 25.25 28.30 4.55
CA GLU A 244 24.66 26.97 4.80
C GLU A 244 23.31 27.09 5.48
N TYR A 245 22.39 26.20 5.15
CA TYR A 245 21.14 26.03 5.90
C TYR A 245 21.28 24.89 6.88
N SER A 246 20.90 25.12 8.13
CA SER A 246 20.96 24.10 9.21
C SER A 246 19.65 24.07 9.97
N THR A 247 19.24 22.88 10.37
CA THR A 247 18.06 22.61 11.20
C THR A 247 18.44 22.18 12.63
N GLU A 248 19.72 22.00 12.94
CA GLU A 248 20.19 21.45 14.24
C GLU A 248 19.83 22.35 15.45
N SER A 249 19.85 23.67 15.24
CA SER A 249 19.53 24.66 16.28
C SER A 249 18.32 25.54 15.92
N GLY A 250 17.47 25.04 15.02
CA GLY A 250 16.37 25.75 14.39
C GLY A 250 16.64 26.03 12.91
N PRO A 251 15.67 26.58 12.18
CA PRO A 251 15.72 26.83 10.73
C PRO A 251 16.62 28.04 10.42
N LEU A 252 17.93 27.86 10.35
CA LEU A 252 18.92 28.94 10.27
C LEU A 252 19.73 28.90 8.99
N PHE A 253 19.87 30.07 8.33
CA PHE A 253 20.91 30.35 7.33
C PHE A 253 22.14 30.91 8.06
N GLN A 254 23.29 30.27 7.92
CA GLN A 254 24.50 30.60 8.66
C GLN A 254 25.70 30.80 7.72
N VAL A 255 26.51 31.78 8.03
CA VAL A 255 27.82 31.96 7.33
C VAL A 255 28.80 30.92 7.88
N GLN A 256 29.31 30.04 7.03
CA GLN A 256 30.24 28.97 7.35
C GLN A 256 31.40 29.43 8.24
N GLY A 257 31.68 28.67 9.29
CA GLY A 257 32.79 28.93 10.21
C GLY A 257 32.61 30.16 11.09
N THR A 258 31.41 30.75 11.14
CA THR A 258 31.13 31.95 11.98
C THR A 258 29.87 31.71 12.84
N ASN A 259 29.57 32.69 13.72
CA ASN A 259 28.29 32.73 14.47
C ASN A 259 27.26 33.67 13.84
N ARG A 260 27.51 34.16 12.61
CA ARG A 260 26.57 35.04 11.88
C ARG A 260 25.49 34.18 11.24
N ASN A 261 24.25 34.39 11.63
CA ASN A 261 23.11 33.66 11.11
C ASN A 261 21.85 34.52 11.06
N ILE A 262 20.86 34.05 10.33
CA ILE A 262 19.51 34.60 10.26
C ILE A 262 18.51 33.44 10.14
N ASP A 263 17.41 33.50 10.85
CA ASP A 263 16.38 32.48 10.79
C ASP A 263 15.49 32.58 9.55
N LEU A 264 14.86 31.46 9.18
CA LEU A 264 14.02 31.33 7.99
C LEU A 264 12.88 32.36 7.93
N PHE A 265 12.22 32.64 9.05
CA PHE A 265 11.09 33.57 9.10
C PHE A 265 11.55 35.03 9.02
N SER A 266 12.72 35.36 9.53
CA SER A 266 13.37 36.66 9.31
C SER A 266 13.72 36.85 7.86
N VAL A 267 14.22 35.84 7.15
CA VAL A 267 14.44 35.86 5.71
C VAL A 267 13.14 36.06 4.94
N ALA A 268 12.04 35.36 5.34
CA ALA A 268 10.71 35.56 4.76
C ALA A 268 10.23 37.01 4.92
N LYS A 269 10.45 37.60 6.09
CA LYS A 269 10.10 39.01 6.35
C LYS A 269 10.88 39.99 5.44
N ILE A 270 12.15 39.70 5.16
CA ILE A 270 12.92 40.52 4.24
C ILE A 270 12.36 40.40 2.81
N ALA A 271 12.04 39.16 2.37
CA ALA A 271 11.40 38.92 1.08
C ALA A 271 10.08 39.71 0.91
N GLU A 272 9.21 39.69 1.90
CA GLU A 272 7.94 40.44 1.94
C GLU A 272 8.15 41.96 1.85
N ASN A 273 9.20 42.49 2.47
CA ASN A 273 9.50 43.93 2.48
C ASN A 273 10.18 44.43 1.21
N GLN A 274 10.93 43.60 0.48
CA GLN A 274 11.68 43.98 -0.72
C GLN A 274 10.80 44.21 -1.95
N SER A 275 9.61 43.59 -1.97
CA SER A 275 8.62 43.88 -3.02
C SER A 275 7.20 43.62 -2.50
N ASN A 276 6.25 44.49 -2.89
CA ASN A 276 4.84 44.35 -2.53
C ASN A 276 4.16 43.02 -2.99
N THR A 277 4.91 42.11 -3.60
CA THR A 277 4.40 40.88 -4.23
C THR A 277 5.28 39.65 -4.06
N GLN A 278 6.49 39.77 -3.48
CA GLN A 278 7.42 38.64 -3.39
C GLN A 278 7.39 38.04 -1.97
N MET A 279 6.76 36.89 -1.84
CA MET A 279 6.86 36.03 -0.65
C MET A 279 8.10 35.15 -0.79
N LEU A 280 8.61 34.62 0.33
CA LEU A 280 9.58 33.53 0.29
C LEU A 280 8.81 32.25 -0.08
N ASP A 281 8.71 31.97 -1.35
CA ASP A 281 8.02 30.82 -1.88
C ASP A 281 8.92 29.94 -2.76
N GLY A 282 8.58 28.64 -2.83
CA GLY A 282 9.18 27.70 -3.75
C GLY A 282 8.10 26.90 -4.45
N ALA A 283 8.35 26.53 -5.69
CA ALA A 283 7.44 25.71 -6.48
C ALA A 283 8.18 24.63 -7.25
N SER A 284 7.52 23.51 -7.46
CA SER A 284 8.08 22.41 -8.24
C SER A 284 7.02 21.74 -9.10
N SER A 285 7.49 21.08 -10.16
CA SER A 285 6.75 20.08 -10.91
C SER A 285 7.63 18.83 -10.96
N TYR A 286 7.36 17.88 -10.08
CA TYR A 286 8.15 16.68 -9.93
C TYR A 286 7.66 15.60 -10.89
N GLU A 287 8.55 15.07 -11.71
CA GLU A 287 8.26 13.92 -12.58
C GLU A 287 8.85 12.64 -11.98
N HIS A 288 8.04 11.60 -11.89
CA HIS A 288 8.46 10.27 -11.49
C HIS A 288 8.20 9.26 -12.61
N LYS A 289 9.07 8.26 -12.76
CA LYS A 289 9.02 7.33 -13.92
C LYS A 289 8.98 5.87 -13.51
N ASP A 290 9.41 5.55 -12.30
CA ASP A 290 9.58 4.17 -11.86
C ASP A 290 8.54 3.77 -10.83
N PRO A 291 7.85 2.62 -11.01
CA PRO A 291 6.97 2.10 -9.98
C PRO A 291 7.78 1.62 -8.77
N THR A 292 7.11 1.55 -7.62
CA THR A 292 7.61 0.82 -6.46
C THR A 292 6.90 -0.53 -6.36
N TYR A 293 7.52 -1.50 -5.68
CA TYR A 293 6.98 -2.86 -5.57
C TYR A 293 6.82 -3.27 -4.10
N PRO A 294 5.80 -2.74 -3.39
CA PRO A 294 5.45 -3.26 -2.08
C PRO A 294 5.09 -4.74 -2.19
N ASN A 295 5.46 -5.50 -1.18
CA ASN A 295 5.26 -6.93 -1.16
C ASN A 295 5.09 -7.43 0.27
N GLY A 296 4.62 -8.66 0.46
CA GLY A 296 4.42 -9.19 1.80
C GLY A 296 3.98 -10.65 1.83
N CYS A 297 3.89 -11.15 3.05
CA CYS A 297 3.36 -12.46 3.40
C CYS A 297 2.23 -12.31 4.40
N HIS A 298 1.05 -12.82 4.06
CA HIS A 298 -0.13 -12.83 4.92
C HIS A 298 -0.50 -14.26 5.31
N ILE A 299 -0.84 -14.45 6.57
CA ILE A 299 -1.33 -15.72 7.11
C ILE A 299 -2.68 -15.49 7.77
N CYS A 300 -3.68 -16.23 7.35
CA CYS A 300 -5.02 -16.24 7.93
C CYS A 300 -5.29 -17.58 8.60
N GLU A 301 -5.80 -17.59 9.82
CA GLU A 301 -6.36 -18.78 10.46
C GLU A 301 -7.86 -18.65 10.62
N VAL A 302 -8.57 -19.73 10.26
CA VAL A 302 -10.04 -19.81 10.39
C VAL A 302 -10.48 -21.01 11.20
N GLU A 303 -11.61 -20.88 11.85
CA GLU A 303 -12.39 -22.00 12.39
C GLU A 303 -13.74 -22.09 11.68
N VAL A 304 -14.11 -23.30 11.27
CA VAL A 304 -15.40 -23.61 10.63
C VAL A 304 -16.21 -24.47 11.57
N ASP A 305 -17.42 -24.05 11.90
CA ASP A 305 -18.37 -24.86 12.64
C ASP A 305 -18.98 -25.91 11.71
N LYS A 306 -18.84 -27.21 12.08
CA LYS A 306 -19.33 -28.33 11.25
C LYS A 306 -20.84 -28.41 11.12
N HIS A 307 -21.58 -27.85 12.07
CA HIS A 307 -23.04 -27.94 12.10
C HIS A 307 -23.71 -26.83 11.31
N THR A 308 -23.13 -25.62 11.34
CA THR A 308 -23.73 -24.43 10.74
C THR A 308 -23.01 -23.98 9.46
N GLY A 309 -21.76 -24.38 9.28
CA GLY A 309 -20.91 -23.87 8.21
C GLY A 309 -20.32 -22.50 8.50
N ASP A 310 -20.61 -21.90 9.66
CA ASP A 310 -20.10 -20.58 10.04
C ASP A 310 -18.57 -20.57 10.09
N ILE A 311 -17.99 -19.49 9.60
CA ILE A 311 -16.55 -19.28 9.49
C ILE A 311 -16.16 -18.11 10.38
N GLU A 312 -15.26 -18.37 11.31
CA GLU A 312 -14.64 -17.37 12.17
C GLU A 312 -13.18 -17.19 11.76
N ILE A 313 -12.76 -15.95 11.50
CA ILE A 313 -11.33 -15.62 11.38
C ILE A 313 -10.80 -15.49 12.80
N VAL A 314 -10.00 -16.47 13.23
CA VAL A 314 -9.51 -16.51 14.61
C VAL A 314 -8.21 -15.75 14.80
N ASP A 315 -7.38 -15.68 13.76
CA ASP A 315 -6.13 -14.92 13.75
C ASP A 315 -5.78 -14.45 12.34
N TYR A 316 -5.09 -13.31 12.26
CA TYR A 316 -4.57 -12.80 11.01
C TYR A 316 -3.21 -12.11 11.25
N TYR A 317 -2.23 -12.51 10.45
CA TYR A 317 -0.86 -12.00 10.52
C TYR A 317 -0.42 -11.49 9.14
N ALA A 318 0.22 -10.34 9.13
CA ALA A 318 0.82 -9.77 7.92
C ALA A 318 2.20 -9.23 8.23
N THR A 319 3.17 -9.53 7.39
CA THR A 319 4.45 -8.83 7.35
C THR A 319 4.62 -8.27 5.96
N ASP A 320 4.76 -6.96 5.88
CA ASP A 320 4.83 -6.22 4.63
C ASP A 320 6.16 -5.48 4.49
N ASP A 321 6.64 -5.38 3.26
CA ASP A 321 7.78 -4.56 2.86
C ASP A 321 7.27 -3.32 2.12
N PHE A 322 7.35 -2.18 2.79
CA PHE A 322 7.06 -0.87 2.22
C PHE A 322 8.33 0.00 2.10
N GLY A 323 9.51 -0.63 2.11
CA GLY A 323 10.77 0.08 2.23
C GLY A 323 10.82 0.85 3.55
N LYS A 324 11.29 2.09 3.53
CA LYS A 324 11.33 2.94 4.71
C LYS A 324 9.93 3.39 5.14
N ILE A 325 9.59 3.19 6.40
CA ILE A 325 8.31 3.59 6.98
C ILE A 325 8.39 5.05 7.46
N ILE A 326 7.60 5.92 6.88
CA ILE A 326 7.56 7.35 7.26
C ILE A 326 6.68 7.57 8.50
N ASN A 327 5.53 6.89 8.56
CA ASN A 327 4.63 6.95 9.71
C ASN A 327 4.01 5.58 9.97
N PRO A 328 4.47 4.82 10.99
CA PRO A 328 3.99 3.46 11.25
C PRO A 328 2.48 3.37 11.52
N LEU A 329 1.91 4.36 12.21
CA LEU A 329 0.47 4.38 12.51
C LEU A 329 -0.39 4.51 11.25
N LEU A 330 0.01 5.40 10.34
CA LEU A 330 -0.70 5.59 9.07
C LEU A 330 -0.57 4.37 8.17
N VAL A 331 0.62 3.79 8.07
CA VAL A 331 0.86 2.58 7.28
C VAL A 331 0.04 1.41 7.81
N ALA A 332 0.05 1.15 9.13
CA ALA A 332 -0.77 0.12 9.75
C ALA A 332 -2.27 0.33 9.45
N GLY A 333 -2.76 1.58 9.54
CA GLY A 333 -4.13 1.92 9.19
C GLY A 333 -4.48 1.61 7.74
N GLN A 334 -3.55 1.85 6.80
CA GLN A 334 -3.73 1.48 5.39
C GLN A 334 -3.78 -0.02 5.19
N VAL A 335 -2.92 -0.79 5.84
CA VAL A 335 -2.89 -2.25 5.76
C VAL A 335 -4.17 -2.84 6.32
N HIS A 336 -4.60 -2.43 7.53
CA HIS A 336 -5.87 -2.87 8.14
C HIS A 336 -7.05 -2.65 7.20
N GLY A 337 -7.20 -1.42 6.67
CA GLY A 337 -8.30 -1.08 5.78
C GLY A 337 -8.25 -1.87 4.45
N GLY A 338 -7.05 -2.16 3.94
CA GLY A 338 -6.86 -3.00 2.75
C GLY A 338 -7.25 -4.46 3.00
N ILE A 339 -6.83 -5.03 4.13
CA ILE A 339 -7.17 -6.41 4.52
C ILE A 339 -8.69 -6.56 4.60
N VAL A 340 -9.39 -5.66 5.29
CA VAL A 340 -10.85 -5.73 5.43
C VAL A 340 -11.57 -5.70 4.09
N GLN A 341 -11.11 -4.90 3.13
CA GLN A 341 -11.72 -4.84 1.80
C GLN A 341 -11.54 -6.14 1.01
N GLY A 342 -10.35 -6.75 1.06
CA GLY A 342 -10.13 -8.04 0.39
C GLY A 342 -10.88 -9.20 1.07
N LEU A 343 -10.98 -9.18 2.40
CA LEU A 343 -11.80 -10.14 3.15
C LEU A 343 -13.29 -9.95 2.85
N GLY A 344 -13.78 -8.71 2.76
CA GLY A 344 -15.18 -8.42 2.42
C GLY A 344 -15.62 -9.07 1.11
N GLN A 345 -14.80 -8.97 0.07
CA GLN A 345 -15.03 -9.66 -1.21
C GLN A 345 -15.07 -11.18 -1.05
N ALA A 346 -14.20 -11.74 -0.22
CA ALA A 346 -14.11 -13.18 -0.04
C ALA A 346 -15.24 -13.76 0.82
N MET A 347 -15.76 -12.99 1.78
CA MET A 347 -16.70 -13.45 2.80
C MET A 347 -18.17 -13.17 2.46
N CYS A 348 -18.49 -11.94 1.98
CA CYS A 348 -19.88 -11.49 2.03
C CYS A 348 -20.29 -10.55 0.88
N GLU A 349 -19.42 -9.72 0.35
CA GLU A 349 -19.80 -8.73 -0.65
C GLU A 349 -20.15 -9.39 -1.99
N HIS A 350 -21.40 -9.28 -2.42
CA HIS A 350 -21.90 -9.91 -3.64
C HIS A 350 -23.04 -9.10 -4.25
N ALA A 351 -22.88 -8.64 -5.49
CA ALA A 351 -23.97 -8.09 -6.29
C ALA A 351 -24.80 -9.23 -6.88
N ILE A 352 -26.06 -9.35 -6.48
CA ILE A 352 -26.97 -10.45 -6.87
C ILE A 352 -27.99 -9.93 -7.88
N TYR A 353 -28.03 -10.58 -9.04
CA TYR A 353 -28.98 -10.28 -10.12
C TYR A 353 -30.00 -11.41 -10.23
N GLU A 354 -31.25 -11.02 -10.45
CA GLU A 354 -32.30 -11.96 -10.79
C GLU A 354 -32.06 -12.46 -12.24
N GLU A 355 -32.06 -13.77 -12.45
CA GLU A 355 -31.60 -14.38 -13.71
C GLU A 355 -32.51 -14.08 -14.90
N GLU A 356 -33.85 -14.03 -14.71
CA GLU A 356 -34.81 -13.84 -15.80
C GLU A 356 -34.89 -12.36 -16.23
N THR A 357 -34.85 -11.44 -15.29
CA THR A 357 -35.11 -10.01 -15.56
C THR A 357 -33.83 -9.16 -15.59
N GLY A 358 -32.73 -9.67 -15.00
CA GLY A 358 -31.48 -8.91 -14.82
C GLY A 358 -31.57 -7.81 -13.75
N GLN A 359 -32.61 -7.83 -12.91
CA GLN A 359 -32.78 -6.87 -11.83
C GLN A 359 -31.74 -7.10 -10.72
N LEU A 360 -31.02 -6.06 -10.32
CA LEU A 360 -30.18 -6.08 -9.14
C LEU A 360 -31.05 -6.20 -7.90
N LEU A 361 -30.87 -7.28 -7.11
CA LEU A 361 -31.71 -7.59 -5.96
C LEU A 361 -31.23 -6.91 -4.67
N ASN A 362 -29.93 -6.65 -4.53
CA ASN A 362 -29.33 -6.10 -3.33
C ASN A 362 -28.60 -4.77 -3.60
N GLY A 363 -29.31 -3.83 -4.18
CA GLY A 363 -28.79 -2.52 -4.59
C GLY A 363 -28.75 -1.45 -3.48
N SER A 364 -28.95 -1.81 -2.23
CA SER A 364 -28.91 -0.89 -1.08
C SER A 364 -28.07 -1.46 0.07
N TYR A 365 -27.61 -0.60 1.00
CA TYR A 365 -26.91 -1.06 2.20
C TYR A 365 -27.75 -1.89 3.18
N MET A 366 -29.06 -2.00 2.95
CA MET A 366 -29.92 -2.93 3.70
C MET A 366 -29.75 -4.38 3.25
N ASP A 367 -29.42 -4.57 1.97
CA ASP A 367 -29.41 -5.89 1.32
C ASP A 367 -28.00 -6.30 0.88
N TYR A 368 -27.12 -5.33 0.61
CA TYR A 368 -25.71 -5.57 0.29
C TYR A 368 -24.91 -5.70 1.59
N GLN A 369 -24.42 -6.89 1.86
CA GLN A 369 -23.66 -7.16 3.07
C GLN A 369 -22.24 -6.60 2.96
N MET A 370 -21.90 -5.69 3.86
CA MET A 370 -20.53 -5.20 4.03
C MET A 370 -19.94 -5.72 5.35
N PRO A 371 -18.61 -5.97 5.38
CA PRO A 371 -17.95 -6.40 6.60
C PRO A 371 -18.02 -5.33 7.70
N ARG A 372 -18.07 -5.76 8.94
CA ARG A 372 -18.12 -4.91 10.14
C ARG A 372 -16.89 -5.16 11.01
N ALA A 373 -16.58 -4.23 11.89
CA ALA A 373 -15.40 -4.33 12.75
C ALA A 373 -15.41 -5.55 13.69
N ASP A 374 -16.58 -6.04 14.08
CA ASP A 374 -16.78 -7.20 14.93
C ASP A 374 -16.69 -8.56 14.17
N ASP A 375 -16.61 -8.52 12.84
CA ASP A 375 -16.38 -9.72 12.03
C ASP A 375 -14.90 -10.18 12.03
N PHE A 376 -13.99 -9.38 12.60
CA PHE A 376 -12.55 -9.60 12.50
C PHE A 376 -11.85 -9.64 13.87
N PRO A 377 -10.79 -10.47 14.01
CA PRO A 377 -9.88 -10.38 15.13
C PRO A 377 -9.00 -9.10 15.01
N HIS A 378 -8.18 -8.88 16.01
CA HIS A 378 -7.07 -7.93 15.86
C HIS A 378 -6.09 -8.45 14.80
N PHE A 379 -5.73 -7.60 13.83
CA PHE A 379 -4.71 -7.96 12.85
C PHE A 379 -3.31 -7.69 13.41
N ASN A 380 -2.47 -8.71 13.40
CA ASN A 380 -1.08 -8.62 13.80
C ASN A 380 -0.22 -8.22 12.59
N ILE A 381 0.19 -6.96 12.56
CA ILE A 381 0.92 -6.39 11.41
C ILE A 381 2.36 -6.06 11.83
N ASP A 382 3.30 -6.43 10.98
CA ASP A 382 4.72 -6.13 11.11
C ASP A 382 5.30 -5.63 9.77
N PHE A 383 6.46 -4.98 9.80
CA PHE A 383 7.10 -4.39 8.63
C PHE A 383 8.53 -4.87 8.50
N ASN A 384 8.91 -5.26 7.28
CA ASN A 384 10.30 -5.51 6.91
C ASN A 384 10.86 -4.26 6.22
N GLU A 385 11.70 -3.49 6.93
CA GLU A 385 12.29 -2.25 6.42
C GLU A 385 13.72 -2.43 5.84
N GLU A 386 14.19 -3.67 5.68
CA GLU A 386 15.58 -3.90 5.22
C GLU A 386 15.76 -3.83 3.70
N ALA A 387 14.67 -3.92 2.94
CA ALA A 387 14.70 -3.84 1.48
C ALA A 387 14.23 -2.45 1.00
N GLU A 388 15.05 -1.42 1.24
CA GLU A 388 14.72 -0.04 0.86
C GLU A 388 14.44 0.09 -0.65
N CYS A 389 13.44 0.89 -0.98
CA CYS A 389 13.17 1.28 -2.37
C CYS A 389 14.28 2.20 -2.91
N THR A 390 14.76 1.90 -4.09
CA THR A 390 15.84 2.67 -4.73
C THR A 390 15.36 3.68 -5.77
N THR A 391 14.05 3.72 -6.04
CA THR A 391 13.48 4.53 -7.13
C THR A 391 12.99 5.92 -6.68
N ASN A 392 13.00 6.21 -5.38
CA ASN A 392 12.63 7.51 -4.85
C ASN A 392 13.47 7.95 -3.65
N LEU A 393 13.45 9.23 -3.35
CA LEU A 393 14.29 9.85 -2.31
C LEU A 393 13.95 9.41 -0.87
N LEU A 394 12.73 8.91 -0.63
CA LEU A 394 12.31 8.47 0.69
C LEU A 394 12.76 7.03 1.01
N GLY A 395 13.13 6.22 0.01
CA GLY A 395 13.31 4.79 0.16
C GLY A 395 12.01 4.04 0.49
N ALA A 396 10.86 4.68 0.33
CA ALA A 396 9.54 4.16 0.67
C ALA A 396 8.85 3.53 -0.54
N LYS A 397 8.00 2.51 -0.29
CA LYS A 397 7.09 1.94 -1.29
C LYS A 397 5.65 2.32 -0.96
N GLY A 398 4.79 2.36 -1.97
CA GLY A 398 3.38 2.68 -1.76
C GLY A 398 2.64 1.58 -1.01
N CYS A 399 1.89 1.90 0.03
CA CYS A 399 1.17 0.92 0.87
C CYS A 399 -0.35 0.93 0.69
N GLY A 400 -0.86 1.85 -0.15
CA GLY A 400 -2.29 2.17 -0.18
C GLY A 400 -3.22 1.00 -0.53
N GLU A 401 -2.79 0.07 -1.36
CA GLU A 401 -3.61 -1.03 -1.87
C GLU A 401 -3.15 -2.42 -1.36
N ALA A 402 -1.97 -2.49 -0.79
CA ALA A 402 -1.24 -3.70 -0.44
C ALA A 402 -2.05 -4.74 0.36
N GLY A 403 -2.72 -4.32 1.43
CA GLY A 403 -3.51 -5.22 2.27
C GLY A 403 -4.59 -5.99 1.52
N THR A 404 -5.18 -5.39 0.47
CA THR A 404 -6.21 -6.03 -0.35
C THR A 404 -5.63 -7.12 -1.25
N VAL A 405 -4.37 -6.96 -1.69
CA VAL A 405 -3.76 -7.85 -2.68
C VAL A 405 -3.58 -9.27 -2.15
N ALA A 406 -3.24 -9.45 -0.87
CA ALA A 406 -3.00 -10.76 -0.28
C ALA A 406 -4.21 -11.35 0.45
N SER A 407 -5.06 -10.50 1.06
CA SER A 407 -6.00 -10.95 2.09
C SER A 407 -7.09 -11.90 1.58
N THR A 408 -7.62 -11.63 0.40
CA THR A 408 -8.62 -12.51 -0.25
C THR A 408 -8.10 -13.93 -0.37
N THR A 409 -6.88 -14.10 -0.83
CA THR A 409 -6.28 -15.42 -1.06
C THR A 409 -5.89 -16.11 0.24
N ALA A 410 -5.34 -15.39 1.20
CA ALA A 410 -4.99 -15.96 2.50
C ALA A 410 -6.23 -16.59 3.18
N TYR A 411 -7.36 -15.89 3.16
CA TYR A 411 -8.62 -16.38 3.70
C TYR A 411 -9.15 -17.62 2.96
N VAL A 412 -9.19 -17.56 1.62
CA VAL A 412 -9.69 -18.69 0.82
C VAL A 412 -8.81 -19.92 0.99
N ASN A 413 -7.48 -19.76 1.03
CA ASN A 413 -6.54 -20.85 1.29
C ASN A 413 -6.76 -21.46 2.69
N ALA A 414 -7.04 -20.63 3.70
CA ALA A 414 -7.34 -21.09 5.06
C ALA A 414 -8.60 -21.97 5.10
N ILE A 415 -9.68 -21.55 4.43
CA ILE A 415 -10.92 -22.33 4.38
C ILE A 415 -10.70 -23.66 3.65
N ILE A 416 -10.02 -23.66 2.53
CA ILE A 416 -9.73 -24.89 1.79
C ILE A 416 -8.83 -25.83 2.61
N ASN A 417 -7.90 -25.30 3.39
CA ASN A 417 -7.11 -26.09 4.32
C ASN A 417 -7.99 -26.67 5.45
N ALA A 418 -8.94 -25.90 5.99
CA ALA A 418 -9.91 -26.40 6.97
C ALA A 418 -10.78 -27.53 6.42
N LEU A 419 -11.15 -27.42 5.15
CA LEU A 419 -12.02 -28.36 4.43
C LEU A 419 -11.22 -29.41 3.63
N SER A 420 -9.97 -29.71 3.98
CA SER A 420 -9.07 -30.60 3.22
C SER A 420 -9.63 -32.02 3.01
N ASP A 421 -10.52 -32.50 3.87
CA ASP A 421 -11.17 -33.81 3.77
C ASP A 421 -12.41 -33.81 2.86
N PHE A 422 -12.80 -32.66 2.29
CA PHE A 422 -14.01 -32.48 1.49
C PHE A 422 -13.68 -32.03 0.07
N ASP A 423 -14.60 -32.24 -0.89
CA ASP A 423 -14.46 -31.75 -2.26
C ASP A 423 -14.79 -30.24 -2.36
N THR A 424 -13.77 -29.42 -2.36
CA THR A 424 -13.86 -27.95 -2.43
C THR A 424 -13.84 -27.37 -3.85
N LYS A 425 -13.85 -28.21 -4.90
CA LYS A 425 -13.72 -27.75 -6.32
C LYS A 425 -14.78 -26.75 -6.75
N LYS A 426 -15.95 -26.79 -6.14
CA LYS A 426 -17.08 -25.90 -6.44
C LYS A 426 -17.15 -24.67 -5.52
N LEU A 427 -16.25 -24.58 -4.54
CA LEU A 427 -16.23 -23.45 -3.64
C LEU A 427 -15.75 -22.17 -4.36
N ASN A 428 -16.58 -21.15 -4.37
CA ASN A 428 -16.31 -19.86 -4.99
C ASN A 428 -16.73 -18.72 -4.05
N MET A 429 -16.10 -17.55 -4.25
CA MET A 429 -16.44 -16.34 -3.49
C MET A 429 -17.80 -15.75 -3.88
N PRO A 430 -18.46 -15.05 -2.96
CA PRO A 430 -18.14 -15.02 -1.54
C PRO A 430 -18.37 -16.40 -0.89
N ILE A 431 -17.51 -16.78 0.06
CA ILE A 431 -17.60 -18.06 0.76
C ILE A 431 -18.53 -17.89 1.97
N THR A 432 -19.79 -18.23 1.78
CA THR A 432 -20.81 -18.10 2.82
C THR A 432 -20.93 -19.37 3.66
N ALA A 433 -21.48 -19.25 4.88
CA ALA A 433 -21.78 -20.36 5.76
C ALA A 433 -22.61 -21.44 5.06
N GLN A 434 -23.60 -21.06 4.26
CA GLN A 434 -24.42 -21.99 3.48
C GLN A 434 -23.57 -22.84 2.52
N LYS A 435 -22.68 -22.22 1.74
CA LYS A 435 -21.82 -22.94 0.78
C LYS A 435 -20.91 -23.96 1.50
N VAL A 436 -20.36 -23.56 2.64
CA VAL A 436 -19.50 -24.43 3.45
C VAL A 436 -20.31 -25.58 4.06
N TRP A 437 -21.49 -25.27 4.59
CA TRP A 437 -22.39 -26.30 5.12
C TRP A 437 -22.80 -27.33 4.05
N GLU A 438 -23.12 -26.89 2.85
CA GLU A 438 -23.42 -27.76 1.70
C GLU A 438 -22.26 -28.68 1.35
N ILE A 439 -21.01 -28.18 1.36
CA ILE A 439 -19.82 -28.99 1.10
C ILE A 439 -19.64 -30.06 2.18
N ILE A 440 -19.79 -29.69 3.46
CA ILE A 440 -19.63 -30.65 4.60
C ILE A 440 -20.70 -31.73 4.58
N ASN A 441 -21.94 -31.41 4.21
CA ASN A 441 -23.07 -32.33 4.35
C ASN A 441 -23.44 -33.07 3.06
N ASN A 442 -22.92 -32.66 1.90
CA ASN A 442 -23.13 -33.35 0.63
C ASN A 442 -21.90 -34.18 0.18
N ALA A 443 -20.94 -34.38 1.06
CA ALA A 443 -19.71 -35.15 0.83
C ALA A 443 -19.94 -36.66 0.98
#